data_53ce63e94aa2beaf7d49f2e91675111b
#
_entry.id   53ce63e94aa2beaf7d49f2e91675111b
#
_cell.length_a   1.000
_cell.length_b   1.000
_cell.length_c   1.000
_cell.angle_alpha   90.00
_cell.angle_beta   90.00
_cell.angle_gamma   90.00
#
_symmetry.space_group_name_H-M   'P 1'
#
loop_
_entity.id
_entity.type
_entity.pdbx_description
1 polymer ?
#
loop_
_entity_poly.entity_id
_entity_poly.type
_entity_poly.pdbx_seq_one_letter_code
_entity_poly.pdbx_strand_id
1 'polypeptide(L)'
;MLSDNAKKGVERAPNRSLMYALGLTEEEMRRPLIGVVSSYNEIVPGHMNLDKLADAVKAGVRAAGGTPILFPAIAVCDGIAMGHVGMKYSLVTRDLIADSTEAMAIAHQFDGLVMIPNCDKNVPGLLMAAARVNVPTIFVSGGPMLAGHLKDGRRTCLSHMFEAVGAYHAGTLDEAGVEDYTENACPSCGSCSGMYTANSMNCLTEAIGMALPGNGTVPAPYSARIRLAKKAGMQIMELVNQNIRPRDIMTEAAFRNAETVDMALGCSTNTMLHLPAIAHEAGVSIDLDESNAISARTPNLCHLAPAGDTFMEDLDRAGGVMAVMHELDKARLLDTTLMTVTGKTVAENIKNAENRDPAIIRPIENPYSANGGIAVLKGNLAPDGCVVKQSAVAQEMMVHEGPARVFDSEDEAIAAIYARKINPGDVVVIRYEGPRGGPGMREMLNPTSAIVGMGLGSSVALITDGRFSGATRGAAIGHVSPEAAAGGNIALVQEGDQIAIDIPSCKIELKVSDEELNARRAAWTCPEPKVTTGYLARYAKLVSSADKGAILL
;
A
#
# COMPACT_ATOMS: atom_id res chain seq x y z
N MET A 1 9.91 -23.81 -22.92
CA MET A 1 8.79 -22.90 -22.66
C MET A 1 7.74 -23.66 -21.85
N LEU A 2 7.18 -23.06 -20.81
CA LEU A 2 6.07 -23.69 -20.04
C LEU A 2 4.85 -23.89 -20.93
N SER A 3 4.56 -22.94 -21.81
CA SER A 3 3.45 -23.01 -22.76
C SER A 3 3.55 -24.19 -23.74
N ASP A 4 4.70 -24.84 -23.87
CA ASP A 4 4.84 -26.08 -24.66
C ASP A 4 3.97 -27.21 -24.11
N ASN A 5 3.64 -27.21 -22.81
CA ASN A 5 2.70 -28.14 -22.21
C ASN A 5 1.29 -28.08 -22.83
N ALA A 6 0.93 -26.98 -23.45
CA ALA A 6 -0.35 -26.78 -24.15
C ALA A 6 -0.20 -26.73 -25.68
N LYS A 7 1.02 -26.56 -26.21
CA LYS A 7 1.27 -26.28 -27.63
C LYS A 7 1.93 -27.43 -28.39
N LYS A 8 2.79 -28.23 -27.75
CA LYS A 8 3.64 -29.20 -28.43
C LYS A 8 3.10 -30.64 -28.35
N GLY A 9 3.29 -31.39 -29.43
CA GLY A 9 2.92 -32.81 -29.54
C GLY A 9 1.53 -33.03 -30.13
N VAL A 10 1.27 -34.25 -30.59
CA VAL A 10 -0.02 -34.64 -31.19
C VAL A 10 -1.12 -34.63 -30.12
N GLU A 11 -0.77 -35.01 -28.89
CA GLU A 11 -1.68 -35.08 -27.73
C GLU A 11 -2.23 -33.70 -27.37
N ARG A 12 -1.57 -32.62 -27.82
CA ARG A 12 -1.98 -31.22 -27.60
C ARG A 12 -2.73 -30.60 -28.78
N ALA A 13 -3.09 -31.40 -29.79
CA ALA A 13 -3.92 -30.92 -30.89
C ALA A 13 -5.26 -30.33 -30.44
N PRO A 14 -5.99 -30.91 -29.45
CA PRO A 14 -7.21 -30.30 -28.92
C PRO A 14 -6.98 -28.92 -28.32
N ASN A 15 -5.88 -28.74 -27.58
CA ASN A 15 -5.50 -27.44 -26.98
C ASN A 15 -5.23 -26.40 -28.08
N ARG A 16 -4.46 -26.77 -29.12
CA ARG A 16 -4.17 -25.86 -30.24
C ARG A 16 -5.43 -25.49 -31.03
N SER A 17 -6.39 -26.45 -31.16
CA SER A 17 -7.68 -26.14 -31.79
C SER A 17 -8.40 -24.97 -31.10
N LEU A 18 -8.35 -24.93 -29.75
CA LEU A 18 -8.91 -23.80 -28.97
C LEU A 18 -8.08 -22.52 -29.15
N MET A 19 -6.75 -22.63 -29.28
CA MET A 19 -5.91 -21.48 -29.59
C MET A 19 -6.19 -20.89 -30.98
N TYR A 20 -6.46 -21.72 -31.97
CA TYR A 20 -6.94 -21.26 -33.28
C TYR A 20 -8.31 -20.57 -33.18
N ALA A 21 -9.21 -21.03 -32.31
CA ALA A 21 -10.49 -20.35 -32.05
C ALA A 21 -10.34 -18.97 -31.43
N LEU A 22 -9.21 -18.69 -30.73
CA LEU A 22 -8.83 -17.35 -30.27
C LEU A 22 -8.26 -16.46 -31.38
N GLY A 23 -8.09 -17.00 -32.58
CA GLY A 23 -7.50 -16.28 -33.72
C GLY A 23 -5.96 -16.28 -33.74
N LEU A 24 -5.30 -17.11 -32.92
CA LEU A 24 -3.83 -17.21 -32.95
C LEU A 24 -3.37 -17.92 -34.21
N THR A 25 -2.33 -17.39 -34.85
CA THR A 25 -1.67 -18.04 -35.99
C THR A 25 -0.68 -19.11 -35.55
N GLU A 26 -0.22 -19.93 -36.48
CA GLU A 26 0.81 -20.95 -36.20
C GLU A 26 2.12 -20.27 -35.71
N GLU A 27 2.49 -19.12 -36.30
CA GLU A 27 3.67 -18.35 -35.93
C GLU A 27 3.55 -17.82 -34.51
N GLU A 28 2.38 -17.30 -34.12
CA GLU A 28 2.12 -16.81 -32.76
C GLU A 28 2.19 -17.94 -31.73
N MET A 29 1.68 -19.13 -32.06
CA MET A 29 1.76 -20.29 -31.19
C MET A 29 3.19 -20.86 -31.03
N ARG A 30 4.11 -20.58 -31.95
CA ARG A 30 5.53 -20.94 -31.81
C ARG A 30 6.30 -20.05 -30.86
N ARG A 31 5.79 -18.85 -30.56
CA ARG A 31 6.41 -17.87 -29.67
C ARG A 31 6.09 -18.13 -28.20
N PRO A 32 6.84 -17.56 -27.27
CA PRO A 32 6.46 -17.54 -25.85
C PRO A 32 5.08 -16.89 -25.65
N LEU A 33 4.23 -17.51 -24.84
CA LEU A 33 2.95 -16.93 -24.43
C LEU A 33 3.15 -16.05 -23.20
N ILE A 34 2.83 -14.76 -23.34
CA ILE A 34 2.97 -13.78 -22.28
C ILE A 34 1.58 -13.39 -21.77
N GLY A 35 1.31 -13.70 -20.50
CA GLY A 35 0.09 -13.24 -19.83
C GLY A 35 0.21 -11.74 -19.53
N VAL A 36 -0.75 -10.95 -20.01
CA VAL A 36 -0.89 -9.53 -19.68
C VAL A 36 -2.03 -9.43 -18.67
N VAL A 37 -1.71 -9.21 -17.41
CA VAL A 37 -2.68 -9.17 -16.32
C VAL A 37 -3.07 -7.72 -16.07
N SER A 38 -4.25 -7.31 -16.52
CA SER A 38 -4.72 -5.93 -16.37
C SER A 38 -5.90 -5.84 -15.41
N SER A 39 -5.82 -4.92 -14.46
CA SER A 39 -6.92 -4.62 -13.56
C SER A 39 -7.81 -3.47 -14.04
N TYR A 40 -7.86 -3.25 -15.35
CA TYR A 40 -8.75 -2.29 -15.98
C TYR A 40 -10.21 -2.47 -15.50
N ASN A 41 -10.83 -1.38 -15.15
CA ASN A 41 -12.27 -1.25 -14.90
C ASN A 41 -12.68 0.23 -14.94
N GLU A 42 -13.98 0.50 -15.02
CA GLU A 42 -14.53 1.86 -15.17
C GLU A 42 -14.92 2.51 -13.84
N ILE A 43 -14.83 1.79 -12.69
CA ILE A 43 -15.24 2.32 -11.38
C ILE A 43 -14.06 2.86 -10.57
N VAL A 44 -12.84 2.39 -10.82
CA VAL A 44 -11.64 2.82 -10.08
C VAL A 44 -10.90 3.89 -10.89
N PRO A 45 -10.81 5.15 -10.42
CA PRO A 45 -10.13 6.22 -11.17
C PRO A 45 -8.67 5.88 -11.53
N GLY A 46 -7.98 5.13 -10.68
CA GLY A 46 -6.64 4.63 -10.94
C GLY A 46 -6.54 3.58 -12.05
N HIS A 47 -7.66 3.01 -12.49
CA HIS A 47 -7.69 1.88 -13.41
C HIS A 47 -8.35 2.17 -14.74
N MET A 48 -9.07 3.29 -14.86
CA MET A 48 -9.86 3.63 -16.05
C MET A 48 -9.04 3.80 -17.34
N ASN A 49 -7.72 3.93 -17.26
CA ASN A 49 -6.81 4.07 -18.40
C ASN A 49 -5.90 2.86 -18.60
N LEU A 50 -6.06 1.78 -17.83
CA LEU A 50 -5.19 0.61 -17.91
C LEU A 50 -5.39 -0.21 -19.18
N ASP A 51 -6.51 -0.06 -19.89
CA ASP A 51 -6.75 -0.60 -21.23
C ASP A 51 -5.68 -0.11 -22.23
N LYS A 52 -5.39 1.19 -22.21
CA LYS A 52 -4.35 1.82 -23.06
C LYS A 52 -2.95 1.33 -22.72
N LEU A 53 -2.67 1.12 -21.43
CA LEU A 53 -1.40 0.54 -20.99
C LEU A 53 -1.29 -0.92 -21.40
N ALA A 54 -2.36 -1.70 -21.29
CA ALA A 54 -2.40 -3.09 -21.74
C ALA A 54 -2.11 -3.20 -23.26
N ASP A 55 -2.68 -2.32 -24.07
CA ASP A 55 -2.39 -2.27 -25.50
C ASP A 55 -0.92 -1.87 -25.79
N ALA A 56 -0.38 -0.93 -25.03
CA ALA A 56 1.04 -0.57 -25.15
C ALA A 56 1.97 -1.73 -24.75
N VAL A 57 1.66 -2.46 -23.67
CA VAL A 57 2.38 -3.67 -23.26
C VAL A 57 2.31 -4.72 -24.36
N LYS A 58 1.10 -5.03 -24.88
CA LYS A 58 0.91 -6.01 -25.96
C LYS A 58 1.72 -5.64 -27.22
N ALA A 59 1.76 -4.35 -27.57
CA ALA A 59 2.59 -3.87 -28.67
C ALA A 59 4.09 -4.11 -28.40
N GLY A 60 4.56 -3.87 -27.17
CA GLY A 60 5.94 -4.14 -26.74
C GLY A 60 6.28 -5.63 -26.83
N VAL A 61 5.42 -6.50 -26.30
CA VAL A 61 5.60 -7.97 -26.35
C VAL A 61 5.69 -8.46 -27.79
N ARG A 62 4.78 -8.01 -28.67
CA ARG A 62 4.81 -8.40 -30.10
C ARG A 62 6.09 -7.92 -30.80
N ALA A 63 6.50 -6.68 -30.53
CA ALA A 63 7.73 -6.12 -31.11
C ALA A 63 8.99 -6.90 -30.69
N ALA A 64 8.99 -7.50 -29.52
CA ALA A 64 10.08 -8.33 -29.00
C ALA A 64 9.92 -9.84 -29.29
N GLY A 65 8.91 -10.24 -30.09
CA GLY A 65 8.76 -11.61 -30.58
C GLY A 65 7.94 -12.55 -29.67
N GLY A 66 7.19 -12.02 -28.72
CA GLY A 66 6.26 -12.78 -27.89
C GLY A 66 4.81 -12.74 -28.38
N THR A 67 3.95 -13.58 -27.85
CA THR A 67 2.51 -13.60 -28.09
C THR A 67 1.78 -13.20 -26.81
N PRO A 68 1.23 -11.97 -26.73
CA PRO A 68 0.55 -11.48 -25.54
C PRO A 68 -0.90 -11.93 -25.48
N ILE A 69 -1.33 -12.42 -24.32
CA ILE A 69 -2.72 -12.81 -24.02
C ILE A 69 -3.18 -12.01 -22.80
N LEU A 70 -4.22 -11.20 -22.98
CA LEU A 70 -4.81 -10.38 -21.92
C LEU A 70 -5.79 -11.21 -21.07
N PHE A 71 -5.69 -11.11 -19.76
CA PHE A 71 -6.74 -11.53 -18.82
C PHE A 71 -6.85 -10.57 -17.64
N PRO A 72 -8.04 -10.46 -16.99
CA PRO A 72 -8.27 -9.44 -15.97
C PRO A 72 -7.80 -9.88 -14.58
N ALA A 73 -7.42 -8.88 -13.76
CA ALA A 73 -7.48 -8.92 -12.31
C ALA A 73 -8.57 -7.95 -11.83
N ILE A 74 -9.13 -8.22 -10.64
CA ILE A 74 -10.11 -7.31 -10.03
C ILE A 74 -9.40 -6.18 -9.27
N ALA A 75 -10.15 -5.12 -8.96
CA ALA A 75 -9.74 -4.06 -8.04
C ALA A 75 -10.96 -3.41 -7.37
N VAL A 76 -10.77 -2.97 -6.13
CA VAL A 76 -11.70 -2.11 -5.39
C VAL A 76 -11.06 -0.74 -5.24
N CYS A 77 -11.84 0.33 -5.36
CA CYS A 77 -11.39 1.69 -5.07
C CYS A 77 -11.58 1.96 -3.58
N ASP A 78 -10.49 2.07 -2.83
CA ASP A 78 -10.52 2.35 -1.40
C ASP A 78 -11.21 3.70 -1.12
N GLY A 79 -10.95 4.73 -1.92
CA GLY A 79 -11.56 6.03 -1.77
C GLY A 79 -13.09 6.01 -1.90
N ILE A 80 -13.63 5.28 -2.89
CA ILE A 80 -15.08 5.14 -3.08
C ILE A 80 -15.69 4.24 -1.99
N ALA A 81 -14.95 3.24 -1.51
CA ALA A 81 -15.41 2.34 -0.47
C ALA A 81 -15.29 2.92 0.96
N MET A 82 -14.57 4.04 1.13
CA MET A 82 -14.29 4.66 2.42
C MET A 82 -15.57 5.09 3.14
N GLY A 83 -15.63 4.86 4.46
CA GLY A 83 -16.73 5.31 5.30
C GLY A 83 -18.04 4.51 5.21
N HIS A 84 -18.05 3.36 4.52
CA HIS A 84 -19.20 2.47 4.48
C HIS A 84 -18.78 0.99 4.43
N VAL A 85 -19.75 0.06 4.42
CA VAL A 85 -19.50 -1.39 4.47
C VAL A 85 -18.58 -1.91 3.36
N GLY A 86 -18.53 -1.23 2.22
CA GLY A 86 -17.65 -1.57 1.10
C GLY A 86 -16.17 -1.61 1.46
N MET A 87 -15.73 -0.82 2.46
CA MET A 87 -14.34 -0.77 2.88
C MET A 87 -13.83 -2.09 3.48
N LYS A 88 -14.72 -2.92 4.04
CA LYS A 88 -14.40 -4.28 4.50
C LYS A 88 -13.98 -5.21 3.35
N TYR A 89 -14.38 -4.90 2.12
CA TYR A 89 -14.03 -5.67 0.93
C TYR A 89 -12.73 -5.23 0.27
N SER A 90 -12.08 -4.16 0.73
CA SER A 90 -10.82 -3.70 0.15
C SER A 90 -9.67 -4.69 0.42
N LEU A 91 -9.22 -4.86 1.66
CA LEU A 91 -8.04 -5.70 1.97
C LEU A 91 -8.22 -7.15 1.53
N VAL A 92 -9.41 -7.70 1.70
CA VAL A 92 -9.70 -9.09 1.35
C VAL A 92 -9.52 -9.38 -0.15
N THR A 93 -9.58 -8.34 -1.01
CA THR A 93 -9.30 -8.50 -2.44
C THR A 93 -7.83 -8.74 -2.73
N ARG A 94 -6.90 -8.37 -1.85
CA ARG A 94 -5.47 -8.61 -2.02
C ARG A 94 -5.20 -10.11 -2.24
N ASP A 95 -5.68 -10.94 -1.32
CA ASP A 95 -5.51 -12.40 -1.40
C ASP A 95 -6.33 -12.99 -2.54
N LEU A 96 -7.55 -12.51 -2.77
CA LEU A 96 -8.40 -12.96 -3.89
C LEU A 96 -7.77 -12.65 -5.26
N ILE A 97 -7.11 -11.51 -5.39
CA ILE A 97 -6.34 -11.14 -6.60
C ILE A 97 -5.17 -12.09 -6.79
N ALA A 98 -4.44 -12.38 -5.70
CA ALA A 98 -3.33 -13.33 -5.74
C ALA A 98 -3.80 -14.72 -6.17
N ASP A 99 -4.84 -15.26 -5.55
CA ASP A 99 -5.39 -16.60 -5.82
C ASP A 99 -5.92 -16.72 -7.25
N SER A 100 -6.71 -15.75 -7.70
CA SER A 100 -7.30 -15.79 -9.06
C SER A 100 -6.24 -15.63 -10.14
N THR A 101 -5.24 -14.80 -9.93
CA THR A 101 -4.14 -14.59 -10.88
C THR A 101 -3.25 -15.84 -10.97
N GLU A 102 -2.91 -16.45 -9.83
CA GLU A 102 -2.20 -17.72 -9.75
C GLU A 102 -2.94 -18.80 -10.53
N ALA A 103 -4.24 -18.97 -10.26
CA ALA A 103 -5.07 -19.97 -10.94
C ALA A 103 -5.06 -19.79 -12.47
N MET A 104 -5.22 -18.55 -12.95
CA MET A 104 -5.18 -18.24 -14.39
C MET A 104 -3.79 -18.50 -14.99
N ALA A 105 -2.74 -18.06 -14.32
CA ALA A 105 -1.38 -18.17 -14.84
C ALA A 105 -0.93 -19.64 -14.96
N ILE A 106 -1.19 -20.44 -13.92
CA ILE A 106 -0.80 -21.86 -13.89
C ILE A 106 -1.65 -22.68 -14.83
N ALA A 107 -2.98 -22.49 -14.86
CA ALA A 107 -3.88 -23.24 -15.72
C ALA A 107 -3.54 -23.07 -17.22
N HIS A 108 -3.10 -21.88 -17.63
CA HIS A 108 -2.82 -21.56 -19.04
C HIS A 108 -1.33 -21.62 -19.40
N GLN A 109 -0.46 -21.94 -18.43
CA GLN A 109 0.98 -22.21 -18.66
C GLN A 109 1.72 -21.08 -19.38
N PHE A 110 1.53 -19.83 -18.92
CA PHE A 110 2.26 -18.69 -19.49
C PHE A 110 3.77 -18.79 -19.23
N ASP A 111 4.57 -18.39 -20.23
CA ASP A 111 6.02 -18.34 -20.15
C ASP A 111 6.55 -17.13 -19.39
N GLY A 112 5.75 -16.08 -19.30
CA GLY A 112 6.03 -14.86 -18.55
C GLY A 112 4.78 -14.03 -18.35
N LEU A 113 4.83 -13.07 -17.42
CA LEU A 113 3.69 -12.24 -17.05
C LEU A 113 4.08 -10.75 -17.05
N VAL A 114 3.21 -9.89 -17.58
CA VAL A 114 3.26 -8.45 -17.35
C VAL A 114 2.06 -8.06 -16.50
N MET A 115 2.31 -7.59 -15.27
CA MET A 115 1.30 -7.18 -14.32
C MET A 115 1.03 -5.68 -14.44
N ILE A 116 -0.26 -5.31 -14.59
CA ILE A 116 -0.68 -3.91 -14.77
C ILE A 116 -1.65 -3.52 -13.64
N PRO A 117 -1.13 -3.32 -12.41
CA PRO A 117 -1.91 -2.82 -11.27
C PRO A 117 -1.94 -1.29 -11.23
N ASN A 118 -2.65 -0.74 -10.23
CA ASN A 118 -2.42 0.64 -9.79
C ASN A 118 -2.91 0.96 -8.37
N CYS A 119 -3.96 0.32 -7.87
CA CYS A 119 -4.58 0.68 -6.59
C CYS A 119 -4.04 -0.13 -5.39
N ASP A 120 -4.45 0.28 -4.20
CA ASP A 120 -3.92 -0.06 -2.88
C ASP A 120 -3.71 -1.55 -2.63
N LYS A 121 -4.70 -2.39 -2.98
CA LYS A 121 -4.66 -3.84 -2.70
C LYS A 121 -4.33 -4.66 -3.94
N ASN A 122 -4.47 -4.03 -5.10
CA ASN A 122 -4.20 -4.65 -6.38
C ASN A 122 -2.68 -4.81 -6.63
N VAL A 123 -1.88 -3.79 -6.28
CA VAL A 123 -0.42 -3.87 -6.39
C VAL A 123 0.16 -5.00 -5.52
N PRO A 124 -0.09 -5.04 -4.19
CA PRO A 124 0.43 -6.13 -3.37
C PRO A 124 -0.15 -7.50 -3.74
N GLY A 125 -1.44 -7.59 -4.11
CA GLY A 125 -2.05 -8.85 -4.52
C GLY A 125 -1.38 -9.45 -5.76
N LEU A 126 -1.05 -8.64 -6.76
CA LEU A 126 -0.33 -9.11 -7.94
C LEU A 126 1.14 -9.43 -7.64
N LEU A 127 1.79 -8.72 -6.70
CA LEU A 127 3.14 -9.07 -6.23
C LEU A 127 3.16 -10.44 -5.52
N MET A 128 2.15 -10.71 -4.68
CA MET A 128 1.94 -12.03 -4.07
C MET A 128 1.77 -13.12 -5.14
N ALA A 129 0.91 -12.89 -6.15
CA ALA A 129 0.73 -13.82 -7.27
C ALA A 129 2.03 -14.07 -8.03
N ALA A 130 2.79 -13.02 -8.34
CA ALA A 130 4.07 -13.13 -9.03
C ALA A 130 5.07 -14.02 -8.25
N ALA A 131 5.14 -13.82 -6.92
CA ALA A 131 6.00 -14.62 -6.05
C ALA A 131 5.57 -16.10 -6.02
N ARG A 132 4.25 -16.39 -5.94
CA ARG A 132 3.72 -17.76 -5.94
C ARG A 132 3.97 -18.49 -7.26
N VAL A 133 3.57 -17.87 -8.38
CA VAL A 133 3.69 -18.45 -9.72
C VAL A 133 5.15 -18.62 -10.13
N ASN A 134 5.99 -17.68 -9.77
CA ASN A 134 7.43 -17.67 -9.98
C ASN A 134 7.87 -17.98 -11.43
N VAL A 135 7.15 -17.41 -12.40
CA VAL A 135 7.59 -17.32 -13.80
C VAL A 135 8.15 -15.91 -14.06
N PRO A 136 9.00 -15.69 -15.08
CA PRO A 136 9.46 -14.36 -15.42
C PRO A 136 8.33 -13.34 -15.41
N THR A 137 8.44 -12.28 -14.61
CA THR A 137 7.36 -11.32 -14.40
C THR A 137 7.92 -9.91 -14.27
N ILE A 138 7.22 -8.93 -14.83
CA ILE A 138 7.51 -7.51 -14.71
C ILE A 138 6.23 -6.73 -14.41
N PHE A 139 6.37 -5.64 -13.65
CA PHE A 139 5.29 -4.74 -13.30
C PHE A 139 5.36 -3.43 -14.10
N VAL A 140 4.20 -2.93 -14.48
CA VAL A 140 4.01 -1.56 -14.94
C VAL A 140 2.69 -1.02 -14.40
N SER A 141 2.78 -0.15 -13.41
CA SER A 141 1.62 0.44 -12.74
C SER A 141 0.94 1.52 -13.59
N GLY A 142 -0.32 1.82 -13.27
CA GLY A 142 -1.08 2.88 -13.97
C GLY A 142 -0.52 4.29 -13.78
N GLY A 143 0.19 4.53 -12.70
CA GLY A 143 0.77 5.82 -12.31
C GLY A 143 -0.16 6.69 -11.46
N PRO A 144 0.38 7.70 -10.76
CA PRO A 144 -0.39 8.64 -9.96
C PRO A 144 -1.17 9.63 -10.82
N MET A 145 -2.31 10.12 -10.29
CA MET A 145 -2.99 11.29 -10.84
C MET A 145 -2.20 12.57 -10.56
N LEU A 146 -2.53 13.64 -11.25
CA LEU A 146 -2.03 14.98 -10.98
C LEU A 146 -2.66 15.53 -9.69
N ALA A 147 -2.01 16.49 -9.05
CA ALA A 147 -2.60 17.24 -7.96
C ALA A 147 -3.79 18.08 -8.47
N GLY A 148 -4.83 18.20 -7.65
CA GLY A 148 -5.94 19.09 -7.92
C GLY A 148 -5.59 20.55 -7.69
N HIS A 149 -6.43 21.46 -8.21
CA HIS A 149 -6.32 22.90 -7.99
C HIS A 149 -7.69 23.46 -7.65
N LEU A 150 -7.81 24.07 -6.49
CA LEU A 150 -9.01 24.79 -6.08
C LEU A 150 -9.16 26.09 -6.91
N LYS A 151 -10.35 26.69 -6.90
CA LYS A 151 -10.65 27.95 -7.61
C LYS A 151 -9.74 29.12 -7.18
N ASP A 152 -9.20 29.09 -5.96
CA ASP A 152 -8.24 30.06 -5.47
C ASP A 152 -6.76 29.77 -5.86
N GLY A 153 -6.52 28.70 -6.61
CA GLY A 153 -5.21 28.27 -7.09
C GLY A 153 -4.42 27.40 -6.12
N ARG A 154 -4.90 27.13 -4.90
CA ARG A 154 -4.24 26.19 -3.99
C ARG A 154 -4.27 24.78 -4.55
N ARG A 155 -3.15 24.08 -4.42
CA ARG A 155 -3.07 22.65 -4.79
C ARG A 155 -3.81 21.81 -3.75
N THR A 156 -4.44 20.74 -4.21
CA THR A 156 -5.24 19.87 -3.36
C THR A 156 -5.15 18.41 -3.78
N CYS A 157 -5.72 17.54 -2.95
CA CYS A 157 -5.78 16.10 -3.17
C CYS A 157 -6.94 15.49 -2.35
N LEU A 158 -7.16 14.20 -2.51
CA LEU A 158 -8.26 13.48 -1.85
C LEU A 158 -8.25 13.61 -0.32
N SER A 159 -7.07 13.62 0.35
CA SER A 159 -7.02 13.78 1.83
C SER A 159 -7.57 15.14 2.27
N HIS A 160 -7.27 16.19 1.53
CA HIS A 160 -7.79 17.53 1.83
C HIS A 160 -9.31 17.61 1.66
N MET A 161 -9.89 16.82 0.72
CA MET A 161 -11.35 16.71 0.61
C MET A 161 -11.97 16.09 1.87
N PHE A 162 -11.37 15.04 2.44
CA PHE A 162 -11.84 14.47 3.70
C PHE A 162 -11.69 15.45 4.88
N GLU A 163 -10.60 16.20 4.95
CA GLU A 163 -10.41 17.26 5.95
C GLU A 163 -11.44 18.39 5.78
N ALA A 164 -11.80 18.75 4.54
CA ALA A 164 -12.81 19.78 4.24
C ALA A 164 -14.19 19.38 4.79
N VAL A 165 -14.55 18.10 4.78
CA VAL A 165 -15.78 17.61 5.44
C VAL A 165 -15.72 17.88 6.95
N GLY A 166 -14.60 17.62 7.60
CA GLY A 166 -14.39 17.96 9.01
C GLY A 166 -14.50 19.47 9.29
N ALA A 167 -13.90 20.29 8.43
CA ALA A 167 -13.97 21.76 8.52
C ALA A 167 -15.39 22.29 8.34
N TYR A 168 -16.20 21.67 7.46
CA TYR A 168 -17.61 21.97 7.32
C TYR A 168 -18.40 21.70 8.61
N HIS A 169 -18.20 20.55 9.24
CA HIS A 169 -18.82 20.23 10.52
C HIS A 169 -18.34 21.13 11.68
N ALA A 170 -17.10 21.61 11.60
CA ALA A 170 -16.57 22.61 12.54
C ALA A 170 -17.15 24.02 12.33
N GLY A 171 -17.77 24.28 11.17
CA GLY A 171 -18.31 25.58 10.79
C GLY A 171 -17.26 26.56 10.25
N THR A 172 -16.09 26.07 9.85
CA THR A 172 -14.98 26.87 9.29
C THR A 172 -14.92 26.87 7.76
N LEU A 173 -15.71 26.00 7.12
CA LEU A 173 -15.89 25.93 5.68
C LEU A 173 -17.40 25.87 5.36
N ASP A 174 -17.83 26.55 4.33
CA ASP A 174 -19.21 26.53 3.85
C ASP A 174 -19.42 25.44 2.75
N GLU A 175 -20.67 25.25 2.34
CA GLU A 175 -21.04 24.26 1.32
C GLU A 175 -20.36 24.53 -0.02
N ALA A 176 -20.23 25.80 -0.42
CA ALA A 176 -19.56 26.19 -1.66
C ALA A 176 -18.06 25.83 -1.64
N GLY A 177 -17.42 25.95 -0.48
CA GLY A 177 -16.04 25.50 -0.29
C GLY A 177 -15.92 23.97 -0.37
N VAL A 178 -16.85 23.22 0.21
CA VAL A 178 -16.87 21.75 0.07
C VAL A 178 -17.04 21.34 -1.39
N GLU A 179 -17.93 22.02 -2.14
CA GLU A 179 -18.15 21.73 -3.56
C GLU A 179 -16.90 22.01 -4.41
N ASP A 180 -16.15 23.07 -4.11
CA ASP A 180 -14.87 23.36 -4.79
C ASP A 180 -13.87 22.20 -4.63
N TYR A 181 -13.74 21.64 -3.41
CA TYR A 181 -12.93 20.43 -3.21
C TYR A 181 -13.48 19.21 -3.95
N THR A 182 -14.81 19.02 -3.93
CA THR A 182 -15.49 17.89 -4.58
C THR A 182 -15.18 17.83 -6.07
N GLU A 183 -15.24 18.97 -6.75
CA GLU A 183 -15.01 19.07 -8.20
C GLU A 183 -13.52 18.96 -8.57
N ASN A 184 -12.62 19.43 -7.70
CA ASN A 184 -11.24 19.74 -8.10
C ASN A 184 -10.15 18.91 -7.41
N ALA A 185 -10.46 18.12 -6.37
CA ALA A 185 -9.43 17.36 -5.63
C ALA A 185 -8.82 16.21 -6.43
N CYS A 186 -9.54 15.64 -7.40
CA CYS A 186 -9.11 14.48 -8.19
C CYS A 186 -9.25 14.75 -9.70
N PRO A 187 -8.28 15.46 -10.33
CA PRO A 187 -8.49 16.07 -11.65
C PRO A 187 -8.22 15.12 -12.84
N SER A 188 -7.67 13.92 -12.61
CA SER A 188 -7.25 13.03 -13.71
C SER A 188 -7.40 11.56 -13.37
N CYS A 189 -7.23 10.67 -14.36
CA CYS A 189 -6.99 9.27 -14.10
C CYS A 189 -5.68 9.07 -13.32
N GLY A 190 -5.54 7.95 -12.65
CA GLY A 190 -4.37 7.59 -11.86
C GLY A 190 -4.72 7.20 -10.42
N SER A 191 -3.77 6.64 -9.70
CA SER A 191 -3.85 6.48 -8.23
C SER A 191 -3.81 7.87 -7.57
N CYS A 192 -4.02 7.94 -6.26
CA CYS A 192 -3.99 9.22 -5.54
C CYS A 192 -2.73 10.05 -5.85
N SER A 193 -2.82 11.38 -5.75
CA SER A 193 -1.69 12.28 -6.03
C SER A 193 -0.66 12.39 -4.90
N GLY A 194 -0.98 11.92 -3.67
CA GLY A 194 -0.06 11.90 -2.53
C GLY A 194 0.63 10.55 -2.30
N MET A 195 1.54 10.49 -1.30
CA MET A 195 2.23 9.27 -0.88
C MET A 195 1.31 8.43 0.04
N TYR A 196 0.21 7.95 -0.56
CA TYR A 196 -0.74 7.05 0.07
C TYR A 196 -0.41 5.60 -0.30
N THR A 197 -1.25 4.64 0.08
CA THR A 197 -0.92 3.22 -0.05
C THR A 197 -0.61 2.77 -1.48
N ALA A 198 -1.42 3.19 -2.47
CA ALA A 198 -1.20 2.83 -3.88
C ALA A 198 0.19 3.28 -4.37
N ASN A 199 0.54 4.55 -4.16
CA ASN A 199 1.81 5.11 -4.60
C ASN A 199 2.99 4.55 -3.79
N SER A 200 2.80 4.32 -2.47
CA SER A 200 3.78 3.62 -1.66
C SER A 200 4.13 2.27 -2.27
N MET A 201 3.14 1.42 -2.55
CA MET A 201 3.37 0.11 -3.12
C MET A 201 3.92 0.16 -4.55
N ASN A 202 3.52 1.15 -5.36
CA ASN A 202 4.08 1.36 -6.71
C ASN A 202 5.57 1.76 -6.65
N CYS A 203 5.96 2.62 -5.70
CA CYS A 203 7.36 2.99 -5.47
C CYS A 203 8.17 1.81 -4.93
N LEU A 204 7.60 1.05 -3.98
CA LEU A 204 8.28 -0.12 -3.41
C LEU A 204 8.42 -1.27 -4.41
N THR A 205 7.48 -1.43 -5.36
CA THR A 205 7.63 -2.37 -6.48
C THR A 205 8.88 -2.06 -7.33
N GLU A 206 9.16 -0.75 -7.52
CA GLU A 206 10.38 -0.27 -8.20
C GLU A 206 11.62 -0.51 -7.32
N ALA A 207 11.54 -0.24 -6.01
CA ALA A 207 12.64 -0.42 -5.05
C ALA A 207 13.04 -1.89 -4.84
N ILE A 208 12.07 -2.82 -4.81
CA ILE A 208 12.32 -4.27 -4.79
C ILE A 208 13.05 -4.72 -6.06
N GLY A 209 12.87 -4.00 -7.16
CA GLY A 209 13.45 -4.34 -8.47
C GLY A 209 12.48 -5.05 -9.42
N MET A 210 11.16 -5.09 -9.13
CA MET A 210 10.15 -5.78 -9.93
C MET A 210 9.53 -4.90 -11.03
N ALA A 211 9.90 -3.62 -11.12
CA ALA A 211 9.44 -2.67 -12.13
C ALA A 211 10.60 -1.86 -12.73
N LEU A 212 10.36 -1.28 -13.90
CA LEU A 212 11.33 -0.37 -14.53
C LEU A 212 11.38 0.97 -13.78
N PRO A 213 12.54 1.68 -13.79
CA PRO A 213 12.65 3.04 -13.26
C PRO A 213 11.56 3.98 -13.78
N GLY A 214 10.94 4.73 -12.87
CA GLY A 214 9.81 5.61 -13.12
C GLY A 214 8.43 4.95 -12.93
N ASN A 215 8.40 3.67 -12.59
CA ASN A 215 7.12 2.98 -12.35
C ASN A 215 6.28 3.63 -11.26
N GLY A 216 6.91 4.01 -10.15
CA GLY A 216 6.21 4.57 -8.99
C GLY A 216 5.74 6.01 -9.17
N THR A 217 6.39 6.80 -10.05
CA THR A 217 6.26 8.26 -10.01
C THR A 217 5.75 8.92 -11.29
N VAL A 218 6.02 8.35 -12.48
CA VAL A 218 5.55 8.95 -13.74
C VAL A 218 4.03 9.08 -13.74
N PRO A 219 3.46 10.30 -13.86
CA PRO A 219 2.01 10.50 -13.83
C PRO A 219 1.23 9.71 -14.89
N ALA A 220 0.04 9.25 -14.51
CA ALA A 220 -0.84 8.44 -15.37
C ALA A 220 -1.18 9.10 -16.72
N PRO A 221 -1.50 10.42 -16.79
CA PRO A 221 -1.88 11.06 -18.06
C PRO A 221 -0.69 11.34 -18.97
N TYR A 222 0.56 11.14 -18.53
CA TYR A 222 1.73 11.49 -19.34
C TYR A 222 2.05 10.42 -20.39
N SER A 223 2.44 10.86 -21.60
CA SER A 223 2.89 9.96 -22.66
C SER A 223 4.11 9.10 -22.25
N ALA A 224 4.87 9.55 -21.26
CA ALA A 224 5.96 8.77 -20.66
C ALA A 224 5.47 7.46 -20.05
N ARG A 225 4.24 7.43 -19.45
CA ARG A 225 3.62 6.23 -18.90
C ARG A 225 3.34 5.18 -20.00
N ILE A 226 2.85 5.62 -21.16
CA ILE A 226 2.63 4.74 -22.33
C ILE A 226 3.97 4.16 -22.83
N ARG A 227 5.03 4.98 -22.90
CA ARG A 227 6.36 4.51 -23.31
C ARG A 227 6.94 3.50 -22.32
N LEU A 228 6.70 3.72 -21.01
CA LEU A 228 7.13 2.80 -19.95
C LEU A 228 6.43 1.44 -20.10
N ALA A 229 5.11 1.45 -20.32
CA ALA A 229 4.32 0.23 -20.54
C ALA A 229 4.83 -0.56 -21.76
N LYS A 230 5.14 0.13 -22.86
CA LYS A 230 5.70 -0.50 -24.05
C LYS A 230 7.08 -1.12 -23.79
N LYS A 231 7.94 -0.41 -23.03
CA LYS A 231 9.25 -0.92 -22.63
C LYS A 231 9.12 -2.15 -21.74
N ALA A 232 8.19 -2.16 -20.78
CA ALA A 232 7.94 -3.32 -19.94
C ALA A 232 7.50 -4.54 -20.76
N GLY A 233 6.65 -4.33 -21.77
CA GLY A 233 6.27 -5.36 -22.74
C GLY A 233 7.43 -5.90 -23.58
N MET A 234 8.43 -5.09 -23.86
CA MET A 234 9.67 -5.57 -24.52
C MET A 234 10.57 -6.31 -23.53
N GLN A 235 10.72 -5.76 -22.30
CA GLN A 235 11.63 -6.27 -21.29
C GLN A 235 11.22 -7.65 -20.76
N ILE A 236 9.94 -7.99 -20.72
CA ILE A 236 9.50 -9.33 -20.29
C ILE A 236 10.11 -10.43 -21.17
N MET A 237 10.33 -10.16 -22.46
CA MET A 237 10.94 -11.14 -23.35
C MET A 237 12.40 -11.42 -23.01
N GLU A 238 13.14 -10.39 -22.55
CA GLU A 238 14.50 -10.58 -22.03
C GLU A 238 14.52 -11.40 -20.74
N LEU A 239 13.55 -11.14 -19.82
CA LEU A 239 13.41 -11.94 -18.60
C LEU A 239 13.09 -13.41 -18.90
N VAL A 240 12.22 -13.67 -19.87
CA VAL A 240 11.90 -15.04 -20.33
C VAL A 240 13.14 -15.71 -20.92
N ASN A 241 13.90 -15.01 -21.79
CA ASN A 241 15.10 -15.55 -22.41
C ASN A 241 16.20 -15.88 -21.41
N GLN A 242 16.35 -15.03 -20.38
CA GLN A 242 17.35 -15.19 -19.32
C GLN A 242 16.83 -16.05 -18.15
N ASN A 243 15.54 -16.39 -18.15
CA ASN A 243 14.85 -17.11 -17.07
C ASN A 243 15.00 -16.42 -15.70
N ILE A 244 14.95 -15.09 -15.67
CA ILE A 244 14.94 -14.31 -14.42
C ILE A 244 13.53 -14.28 -13.86
N ARG A 245 13.36 -14.80 -12.64
CA ARG A 245 12.06 -15.03 -12.00
C ARG A 245 11.87 -14.11 -10.78
N PRO A 246 10.63 -13.90 -10.32
CA PRO A 246 10.35 -13.07 -9.14
C PRO A 246 11.18 -13.43 -7.91
N ARG A 247 11.32 -14.72 -7.57
CA ARG A 247 12.08 -15.14 -6.37
C ARG A 247 13.60 -14.97 -6.51
N ASP A 248 14.12 -14.76 -7.73
CA ASP A 248 15.53 -14.39 -7.94
C ASP A 248 15.77 -12.91 -7.58
N ILE A 249 14.72 -12.09 -7.58
CA ILE A 249 14.74 -10.65 -7.30
C ILE A 249 14.19 -10.36 -5.89
N MET A 250 13.07 -10.97 -5.52
CA MET A 250 12.36 -10.79 -4.25
C MET A 250 13.08 -11.52 -3.10
N THR A 251 14.33 -11.17 -2.87
CA THR A 251 15.17 -11.71 -1.80
C THR A 251 14.98 -10.91 -0.51
N GLU A 252 15.44 -11.47 0.61
CA GLU A 252 15.45 -10.79 1.90
C GLU A 252 16.14 -9.41 1.81
N ALA A 253 17.29 -9.34 1.14
CA ALA A 253 18.01 -8.09 0.91
C ALA A 253 17.20 -7.08 0.05
N ALA A 254 16.43 -7.56 -0.92
CA ALA A 254 15.57 -6.69 -1.72
C ALA A 254 14.41 -6.10 -0.89
N PHE A 255 13.85 -6.87 0.03
CA PHE A 255 12.85 -6.36 0.97
C PHE A 255 13.45 -5.35 1.94
N ARG A 256 14.67 -5.57 2.46
CA ARG A 256 15.40 -4.57 3.27
C ARG A 256 15.65 -3.26 2.51
N ASN A 257 16.00 -3.35 1.22
CA ASN A 257 16.12 -2.16 0.36
C ASN A 257 14.76 -1.45 0.22
N ALA A 258 13.68 -2.20 0.03
CA ALA A 258 12.34 -1.63 -0.06
C ALA A 258 11.93 -0.94 1.24
N GLU A 259 12.14 -1.55 2.40
CA GLU A 259 11.88 -0.92 3.71
C GLU A 259 12.74 0.34 3.92
N THR A 260 14.00 0.33 3.49
CA THR A 260 14.86 1.52 3.53
C THR A 260 14.28 2.66 2.67
N VAL A 261 13.81 2.35 1.46
CA VAL A 261 13.15 3.34 0.59
C VAL A 261 11.81 3.79 1.18
N ASP A 262 11.04 2.87 1.78
CA ASP A 262 9.79 3.14 2.50
C ASP A 262 9.99 4.20 3.59
N MET A 263 11.01 4.00 4.43
CA MET A 263 11.39 4.93 5.51
C MET A 263 11.82 6.30 4.98
N ALA A 264 12.60 6.32 3.90
CA ALA A 264 13.09 7.57 3.30
C ALA A 264 11.98 8.38 2.63
N LEU A 265 11.04 7.73 1.96
CA LEU A 265 9.88 8.35 1.32
C LEU A 265 8.79 8.79 2.32
N GLY A 266 8.75 8.18 3.52
CA GLY A 266 7.65 8.35 4.45
C GLY A 266 6.34 7.80 3.88
N CYS A 267 6.34 6.54 3.47
CA CYS A 267 5.20 5.88 2.85
C CYS A 267 4.01 5.68 3.80
N SER A 268 3.01 4.96 3.35
CA SER A 268 1.82 4.58 4.13
C SER A 268 2.15 3.49 5.15
N THR A 269 1.58 3.54 6.35
CA THR A 269 1.65 2.45 7.34
C THR A 269 1.16 1.11 6.80
N ASN A 270 0.33 1.10 5.74
CA ASN A 270 -0.12 -0.13 5.08
C ASN A 270 1.03 -0.94 4.45
N THR A 271 2.19 -0.33 4.19
CA THR A 271 3.39 -1.07 3.72
C THR A 271 3.84 -2.10 4.74
N MET A 272 3.72 -1.80 6.05
CA MET A 272 4.01 -2.72 7.15
C MET A 272 3.03 -3.91 7.24
N LEU A 273 1.96 -3.90 6.45
CA LEU A 273 1.05 -5.02 6.27
C LEU A 273 1.33 -5.75 4.95
N HIS A 274 1.62 -4.98 3.88
CA HIS A 274 1.73 -5.54 2.53
C HIS A 274 3.11 -6.14 2.24
N LEU A 275 4.20 -5.54 2.71
CA LEU A 275 5.55 -6.10 2.54
C LEU A 275 5.68 -7.48 3.22
N PRO A 276 5.25 -7.67 4.48
CA PRO A 276 5.25 -9.00 5.10
C PRO A 276 4.41 -10.03 4.32
N ALA A 277 3.25 -9.64 3.78
CA ALA A 277 2.42 -10.53 2.99
C ALA A 277 3.09 -10.96 1.68
N ILE A 278 3.74 -10.03 0.98
CA ILE A 278 4.47 -10.31 -0.27
C ILE A 278 5.71 -11.16 0.02
N ALA A 279 6.45 -10.84 1.07
CA ALA A 279 7.64 -11.58 1.50
C ALA A 279 7.30 -13.03 1.85
N HIS A 280 6.19 -13.26 2.56
CA HIS A 280 5.68 -14.59 2.87
C HIS A 280 5.52 -15.44 1.60
N GLU A 281 4.91 -14.89 0.54
CA GLU A 281 4.73 -15.58 -0.73
C GLU A 281 6.04 -15.81 -1.50
N ALA A 282 7.03 -14.98 -1.26
CA ALA A 282 8.39 -15.17 -1.79
C ALA A 282 9.21 -16.18 -0.98
N GLY A 283 8.69 -16.66 0.17
CA GLY A 283 9.43 -17.53 1.09
C GLY A 283 10.41 -16.77 1.97
N VAL A 284 10.21 -15.48 2.17
CA VAL A 284 11.00 -14.57 3.01
C VAL A 284 10.17 -14.12 4.21
N SER A 285 10.81 -13.93 5.37
CA SER A 285 10.17 -13.38 6.56
C SER A 285 10.65 -11.95 6.79
N ILE A 286 9.72 -11.05 7.09
CA ILE A 286 10.00 -9.68 7.57
C ILE A 286 9.63 -9.63 9.04
N ASP A 287 10.54 -9.10 9.86
CA ASP A 287 10.34 -8.87 11.28
C ASP A 287 10.12 -7.38 11.54
N LEU A 288 9.04 -7.02 12.23
CA LEU A 288 8.73 -5.64 12.59
C LEU A 288 9.80 -4.99 13.50
N ASP A 289 10.55 -5.78 14.27
CA ASP A 289 11.69 -5.26 15.07
C ASP A 289 12.86 -4.86 14.14
N GLU A 290 13.08 -5.61 13.06
CA GLU A 290 14.04 -5.24 12.02
C GLU A 290 13.61 -3.97 11.28
N SER A 291 12.31 -3.81 11.01
CA SER A 291 11.76 -2.59 10.40
C SER A 291 12.06 -1.35 11.25
N ASN A 292 11.98 -1.45 12.59
CA ASN A 292 12.41 -0.37 13.49
C ASN A 292 13.91 -0.08 13.41
N ALA A 293 14.75 -1.12 13.34
CA ALA A 293 16.20 -0.94 13.18
C ALA A 293 16.55 -0.28 11.84
N ILE A 294 15.80 -0.59 10.77
CA ILE A 294 15.92 0.09 9.47
C ILE A 294 15.46 1.54 9.59
N SER A 295 14.32 1.80 10.22
CA SER A 295 13.81 3.17 10.44
C SER A 295 14.80 4.03 11.23
N ALA A 296 15.40 3.49 12.29
CA ALA A 296 16.35 4.22 13.15
C ALA A 296 17.62 4.69 12.42
N ARG A 297 18.04 3.99 11.36
CA ARG A 297 19.25 4.32 10.57
C ARG A 297 18.98 5.01 9.24
N THR A 298 17.72 5.06 8.81
CA THR A 298 17.32 5.60 7.51
C THR A 298 16.73 6.99 7.68
N PRO A 299 17.35 8.06 7.16
CA PRO A 299 16.77 9.39 7.26
C PRO A 299 15.53 9.52 6.37
N ASN A 300 14.56 10.32 6.82
CA ASN A 300 13.39 10.70 6.03
C ASN A 300 13.77 11.83 5.06
N LEU A 301 13.68 11.58 3.77
CA LEU A 301 14.14 12.48 2.71
C LEU A 301 13.00 13.20 1.99
N CYS A 302 11.76 12.76 2.14
CA CYS A 302 10.62 13.30 1.42
C CYS A 302 9.43 13.57 2.34
N HIS A 303 8.79 14.72 2.15
CA HIS A 303 7.53 15.09 2.80
C HIS A 303 6.44 15.34 1.74
N LEU A 304 5.92 14.27 1.16
CA LEU A 304 4.76 14.34 0.26
C LEU A 304 3.46 14.34 1.06
N ALA A 305 2.37 14.83 0.48
CA ALA A 305 1.05 14.74 1.09
C ALA A 305 0.75 13.29 1.57
N PRO A 306 0.30 13.09 2.81
CA PRO A 306 -0.24 14.05 3.78
C PRO A 306 0.81 14.70 4.71
N ALA A 307 2.08 14.31 4.66
CA ALA A 307 3.12 14.83 5.55
C ALA A 307 3.56 16.27 5.17
N GLY A 308 3.35 16.69 3.93
CA GLY A 308 3.67 18.02 3.39
C GLY A 308 2.80 18.39 2.21
N ASP A 309 3.13 19.49 1.54
CA ASP A 309 2.35 20.08 0.44
C ASP A 309 2.89 19.73 -0.96
N THR A 310 3.73 18.71 -1.06
CA THR A 310 4.28 18.20 -2.31
C THR A 310 3.56 16.91 -2.72
N PHE A 311 3.55 16.61 -4.03
CA PHE A 311 2.79 15.53 -4.60
C PHE A 311 3.66 14.60 -5.43
N MET A 312 3.12 13.49 -5.90
CA MET A 312 3.85 12.48 -6.68
C MET A 312 4.44 13.04 -7.98
N GLU A 313 3.77 13.98 -8.64
CA GLU A 313 4.30 14.64 -9.84
C GLU A 313 5.54 15.50 -9.53
N ASP A 314 5.63 16.04 -8.31
CA ASP A 314 6.82 16.79 -7.87
C ASP A 314 7.98 15.83 -7.63
N LEU A 315 7.71 14.68 -7.01
CA LEU A 315 8.71 13.63 -6.82
C LEU A 315 9.24 13.11 -8.16
N ASP A 316 8.38 12.90 -9.16
CA ASP A 316 8.79 12.50 -10.52
C ASP A 316 9.75 13.52 -11.14
N ARG A 317 9.40 14.82 -11.07
CA ARG A 317 10.26 15.90 -11.58
C ARG A 317 11.59 15.99 -10.84
N ALA A 318 11.59 15.74 -9.52
CA ALA A 318 12.79 15.74 -8.70
C ALA A 318 13.74 14.56 -8.98
N GLY A 319 13.28 13.52 -9.68
CA GLY A 319 14.11 12.36 -10.06
C GLY A 319 13.51 11.00 -9.67
N GLY A 320 12.38 10.99 -8.98
CA GLY A 320 11.63 9.79 -8.65
C GLY A 320 12.35 8.88 -7.65
N VAL A 321 11.92 7.63 -7.61
CA VAL A 321 12.44 6.60 -6.68
C VAL A 321 13.94 6.38 -6.88
N MET A 322 14.41 6.37 -8.13
CA MET A 322 15.84 6.16 -8.40
C MET A 322 16.71 7.26 -7.82
N ALA A 323 16.26 8.52 -7.80
CA ALA A 323 17.00 9.62 -7.17
C ALA A 323 17.04 9.48 -5.65
N VAL A 324 15.94 9.03 -5.01
CA VAL A 324 15.93 8.71 -3.58
C VAL A 324 16.89 7.55 -3.27
N MET A 325 16.87 6.49 -4.06
CA MET A 325 17.80 5.36 -3.90
C MET A 325 19.26 5.81 -4.10
N HIS A 326 19.52 6.71 -5.04
CA HIS A 326 20.87 7.28 -5.23
C HIS A 326 21.33 8.08 -4.00
N GLU A 327 20.44 8.89 -3.39
CA GLU A 327 20.76 9.60 -2.14
C GLU A 327 21.07 8.61 -1.01
N LEU A 328 20.28 7.55 -0.85
CA LEU A 328 20.49 6.52 0.17
C LEU A 328 21.81 5.74 -0.04
N ASP A 329 22.20 5.49 -1.30
CA ASP A 329 23.46 4.80 -1.63
C ASP A 329 24.71 5.62 -1.23
N LYS A 330 24.65 6.96 -1.25
CA LYS A 330 25.74 7.82 -0.75
C LYS A 330 26.11 7.49 0.70
N ALA A 331 25.13 7.09 1.52
CA ALA A 331 25.33 6.65 2.90
C ALA A 331 25.47 5.11 3.03
N ARG A 332 25.51 4.38 1.92
CA ARG A 332 25.59 2.90 1.87
C ARG A 332 24.48 2.20 2.64
N LEU A 333 23.26 2.72 2.53
CA LEU A 333 22.07 2.18 3.20
C LEU A 333 21.38 1.07 2.39
N LEU A 334 21.78 0.87 1.13
CA LEU A 334 21.20 -0.12 0.21
C LEU A 334 22.23 -1.19 -0.18
N ASP A 335 21.75 -2.41 -0.40
CA ASP A 335 22.50 -3.42 -1.16
C ASP A 335 22.28 -3.16 -2.66
N THR A 336 23.26 -2.54 -3.28
CA THR A 336 23.18 -2.14 -4.69
C THR A 336 23.64 -3.24 -5.66
N THR A 337 24.06 -4.40 -5.14
CA THR A 337 24.49 -5.56 -5.96
C THR A 337 23.32 -6.38 -6.48
N LEU A 338 22.11 -6.15 -5.97
CA LEU A 338 20.92 -6.95 -6.26
C LEU A 338 20.45 -6.79 -7.70
N MET A 339 20.05 -7.92 -8.30
CA MET A 339 19.46 -7.99 -9.64
C MET A 339 18.04 -7.40 -9.66
N THR A 340 17.66 -6.81 -10.77
CA THR A 340 16.32 -6.28 -11.01
C THR A 340 15.74 -6.77 -12.35
N VAL A 341 14.46 -6.50 -12.60
CA VAL A 341 13.80 -6.81 -13.89
C VAL A 341 14.40 -6.05 -15.08
N THR A 342 15.28 -5.09 -14.88
CA THR A 342 15.99 -4.45 -15.98
C THR A 342 17.09 -5.34 -16.58
N GLY A 343 17.39 -6.49 -15.95
CA GLY A 343 18.55 -7.33 -16.26
C GLY A 343 19.87 -6.72 -15.76
N LYS A 344 19.78 -5.69 -14.92
CA LYS A 344 20.91 -4.96 -14.33
C LYS A 344 20.79 -4.92 -12.83
N THR A 345 21.89 -4.60 -12.16
CA THR A 345 21.91 -4.39 -10.72
C THR A 345 21.25 -3.06 -10.33
N VAL A 346 20.91 -2.93 -9.04
CA VAL A 346 20.46 -1.67 -8.45
C VAL A 346 21.51 -0.57 -8.69
N ALA A 347 22.82 -0.85 -8.47
CA ALA A 347 23.91 0.10 -8.72
C ALA A 347 23.88 0.65 -10.15
N GLU A 348 23.69 -0.22 -11.15
CA GLU A 348 23.64 0.20 -12.57
C GLU A 348 22.41 1.04 -12.88
N ASN A 349 21.27 0.76 -12.24
CA ASN A 349 20.03 1.51 -12.43
C ASN A 349 20.09 2.91 -11.83
N ILE A 350 20.70 3.07 -10.65
CA ILE A 350 20.79 4.37 -9.96
C ILE A 350 22.00 5.21 -10.35
N LYS A 351 22.98 4.65 -11.08
CA LYS A 351 24.26 5.29 -11.42
C LYS A 351 24.13 6.71 -11.96
N ASN A 352 23.12 6.94 -12.80
CA ASN A 352 22.89 8.23 -13.47
C ASN A 352 21.61 8.92 -12.94
N ALA A 353 21.08 8.46 -11.81
CA ALA A 353 19.95 9.11 -11.19
C ALA A 353 20.39 10.40 -10.49
N GLU A 354 19.70 11.49 -10.79
CA GLU A 354 20.02 12.81 -10.26
C GLU A 354 18.87 13.31 -9.38
N ASN A 355 19.19 13.78 -8.18
CA ASN A 355 18.29 14.60 -7.39
C ASN A 355 18.26 16.01 -8.01
N ARG A 356 17.19 16.28 -8.77
CA ARG A 356 17.04 17.53 -9.52
C ARG A 356 16.37 18.65 -8.72
N ASP A 357 15.79 18.32 -7.56
CA ASP A 357 15.15 19.29 -6.69
C ASP A 357 15.36 18.91 -5.20
N PRO A 358 16.38 19.49 -4.55
CA PRO A 358 16.67 19.23 -3.13
C PRO A 358 15.61 19.76 -2.16
N ALA A 359 14.62 20.51 -2.62
CA ALA A 359 13.48 20.91 -1.79
C ALA A 359 12.43 19.78 -1.70
N ILE A 360 12.37 18.91 -2.70
CA ILE A 360 11.44 17.77 -2.75
C ILE A 360 12.10 16.51 -2.20
N ILE A 361 13.30 16.17 -2.69
CA ILE A 361 14.13 15.07 -2.19
C ILE A 361 15.28 15.72 -1.41
N ARG A 362 15.23 15.70 -0.09
CA ARG A 362 16.32 16.23 0.74
C ARG A 362 17.59 15.44 0.49
N PRO A 363 18.76 16.13 0.40
CA PRO A 363 20.05 15.44 0.39
C PRO A 363 20.24 14.63 1.68
N ILE A 364 20.98 13.55 1.59
CA ILE A 364 21.25 12.66 2.72
C ILE A 364 21.88 13.38 3.92
N GLU A 365 22.63 14.47 3.67
CA GLU A 365 23.29 15.29 4.68
C GLU A 365 22.33 16.30 5.36
N ASN A 366 21.13 16.52 4.80
CA ASN A 366 20.16 17.49 5.33
C ASN A 366 18.72 16.95 5.22
N PRO A 367 18.39 15.81 5.87
CA PRO A 367 17.07 15.19 5.81
C PRO A 367 16.01 15.98 6.58
N TYR A 368 14.74 15.66 6.41
CA TYR A 368 13.66 16.14 7.26
C TYR A 368 13.77 15.59 8.68
N SER A 369 14.17 14.33 8.81
CA SER A 369 14.42 13.64 10.08
C SER A 369 15.59 12.67 9.92
N ALA A 370 16.35 12.49 11.00
CA ALA A 370 17.40 11.46 11.05
C ALA A 370 16.83 10.03 11.04
N ASN A 371 15.57 9.86 11.44
CA ASN A 371 14.85 8.60 11.46
C ASN A 371 13.86 8.51 10.29
N GLY A 372 13.45 7.30 9.95
CA GLY A 372 12.50 7.02 8.88
C GLY A 372 11.09 7.56 9.12
N GLY A 373 10.26 7.50 8.09
CA GLY A 373 8.89 8.04 8.14
C GLY A 373 7.89 7.18 8.92
N ILE A 374 8.23 5.92 9.22
CA ILE A 374 7.35 4.97 9.94
C ILE A 374 8.05 4.47 11.20
N ALA A 375 7.28 4.28 12.27
CA ALA A 375 7.72 3.61 13.50
C ALA A 375 6.76 2.48 13.87
N VAL A 376 7.31 1.39 14.42
CA VAL A 376 6.57 0.30 15.05
C VAL A 376 6.67 0.50 16.57
N LEU A 377 5.52 0.64 17.25
CA LEU A 377 5.48 0.78 18.69
C LEU A 377 5.15 -0.58 19.32
N LYS A 378 5.74 -0.86 20.49
CA LYS A 378 5.46 -2.04 21.31
C LYS A 378 5.23 -1.66 22.77
N GLY A 379 4.52 -2.52 23.47
CA GLY A 379 4.22 -2.37 24.90
C GLY A 379 3.08 -3.29 25.30
N ASN A 380 2.59 -3.12 26.54
CA ASN A 380 1.52 -4.00 27.02
C ASN A 380 0.22 -3.85 26.21
N LEU A 381 -0.03 -2.69 25.58
CA LEU A 381 -1.21 -2.49 24.72
C LEU A 381 -1.07 -3.21 23.36
N ALA A 382 0.14 -3.30 22.84
CA ALA A 382 0.45 -3.92 21.55
C ALA A 382 1.74 -4.77 21.64
N PRO A 383 1.69 -5.94 22.29
CA PRO A 383 2.88 -6.77 22.49
C PRO A 383 3.49 -7.28 21.19
N ASP A 384 2.67 -7.55 20.15
CA ASP A 384 3.15 -7.96 18.83
C ASP A 384 3.40 -6.77 17.88
N GLY A 385 3.12 -5.54 18.35
CA GLY A 385 3.40 -4.28 17.66
C GLY A 385 2.15 -3.57 17.14
N CYS A 386 2.36 -2.29 16.83
CA CYS A 386 1.44 -1.41 16.12
C CYS A 386 2.26 -0.39 15.34
N VAL A 387 1.66 0.30 14.37
CA VAL A 387 2.40 1.15 13.44
C VAL A 387 1.88 2.58 13.42
N VAL A 388 2.79 3.54 13.23
CA VAL A 388 2.48 4.96 13.09
C VAL A 388 3.32 5.59 11.98
N LYS A 389 2.69 6.47 11.17
CA LYS A 389 3.39 7.32 10.21
C LYS A 389 3.97 8.53 10.96
N GLN A 390 5.16 8.36 11.57
CA GLN A 390 5.75 9.40 12.40
C GLN A 390 6.11 10.68 11.63
N SER A 391 6.37 10.58 10.31
CA SER A 391 6.61 11.75 9.45
C SER A 391 5.40 12.68 9.29
N ALA A 392 4.21 12.25 9.67
CA ALA A 392 2.96 13.02 9.61
C ALA A 392 2.41 13.38 10.99
N VAL A 393 3.17 13.13 12.06
CA VAL A 393 2.82 13.45 13.45
C VAL A 393 3.41 14.82 13.83
N ALA A 394 2.58 15.68 14.42
CA ALA A 394 3.04 16.95 14.95
C ALA A 394 4.02 16.74 16.12
N GLN A 395 5.02 17.61 16.24
CA GLN A 395 6.11 17.44 17.20
C GLN A 395 5.61 17.32 18.66
N GLU A 396 4.57 18.06 19.02
CA GLU A 396 3.92 18.03 20.32
C GLU A 396 3.18 16.72 20.62
N MET A 397 2.84 15.93 19.60
CA MET A 397 2.15 14.66 19.71
C MET A 397 3.08 13.44 19.60
N MET A 398 4.39 13.67 19.44
CA MET A 398 5.37 12.57 19.41
C MET A 398 5.44 11.82 20.74
N VAL A 399 5.18 12.51 21.86
CA VAL A 399 4.97 11.92 23.18
C VAL A 399 3.64 12.44 23.70
N HIS A 400 2.71 11.53 23.99
CA HIS A 400 1.36 11.87 24.42
C HIS A 400 0.87 10.89 25.50
N GLU A 401 0.19 11.42 26.51
CA GLU A 401 -0.52 10.60 27.50
C GLU A 401 -1.91 11.20 27.74
N GLY A 402 -2.94 10.36 27.73
CA GLY A 402 -4.29 10.84 27.91
C GLY A 402 -5.32 9.75 28.19
N PRO A 403 -6.55 10.16 28.58
CA PRO A 403 -7.63 9.23 28.86
C PRO A 403 -8.21 8.63 27.58
N ALA A 404 -8.47 7.32 27.63
CA ALA A 404 -9.09 6.57 26.56
C ALA A 404 -10.56 6.96 26.35
N ARG A 405 -10.95 7.16 25.10
CA ARG A 405 -12.35 7.25 24.64
C ARG A 405 -12.61 6.03 23.75
N VAL A 406 -13.38 5.08 24.24
CA VAL A 406 -13.45 3.72 23.70
C VAL A 406 -14.69 3.52 22.83
N PHE A 407 -14.48 3.00 21.60
CA PHE A 407 -15.53 2.72 20.61
C PHE A 407 -15.32 1.34 19.99
N ASP A 408 -16.41 0.58 19.79
CA ASP A 408 -16.36 -0.76 19.20
C ASP A 408 -16.59 -0.75 17.68
N SER A 409 -16.64 0.45 17.08
CA SER A 409 -16.72 0.64 15.62
C SER A 409 -16.23 2.03 15.20
N GLU A 410 -15.82 2.15 13.93
CA GLU A 410 -15.52 3.44 13.28
C GLU A 410 -16.73 4.39 13.33
N ASP A 411 -17.94 3.84 13.08
CA ASP A 411 -19.15 4.64 12.96
C ASP A 411 -19.51 5.33 14.31
N GLU A 412 -19.33 4.63 15.44
CA GLU A 412 -19.50 5.20 16.78
C GLU A 412 -18.48 6.31 17.08
N ALA A 413 -17.20 6.06 16.72
CA ALA A 413 -16.14 7.04 16.93
C ALA A 413 -16.40 8.33 16.12
N ILE A 414 -16.76 8.22 14.84
CA ILE A 414 -17.08 9.36 13.99
C ILE A 414 -18.27 10.15 14.56
N ALA A 415 -19.34 9.46 14.97
CA ALA A 415 -20.50 10.10 15.58
C ALA A 415 -20.14 10.88 16.85
N ALA A 416 -19.24 10.35 17.68
CA ALA A 416 -18.75 11.03 18.88
C ALA A 416 -17.88 12.26 18.55
N ILE A 417 -17.01 12.16 17.54
CA ILE A 417 -16.15 13.27 17.08
C ILE A 417 -17.03 14.43 16.59
N TYR A 418 -17.96 14.17 15.67
CA TYR A 418 -18.85 15.22 15.15
C TYR A 418 -19.82 15.80 16.20
N ALA A 419 -20.20 14.98 17.19
CA ALA A 419 -20.99 15.46 18.33
C ALA A 419 -20.15 16.25 19.36
N ARG A 420 -18.85 16.53 19.08
CA ARG A 420 -17.92 17.26 19.96
C ARG A 420 -17.76 16.63 21.36
N LYS A 421 -17.79 15.28 21.43
CA LYS A 421 -17.59 14.52 22.67
C LYS A 421 -16.12 14.19 22.94
N ILE A 422 -15.23 14.47 22.00
CA ILE A 422 -13.78 14.29 22.11
C ILE A 422 -13.15 15.62 22.50
N ASN A 423 -12.31 15.60 23.52
CA ASN A 423 -11.64 16.78 24.07
C ASN A 423 -10.14 16.76 23.75
N PRO A 424 -9.48 17.94 23.75
CA PRO A 424 -8.02 17.99 23.71
C PRO A 424 -7.41 17.13 24.84
N GLY A 425 -6.42 16.31 24.50
CA GLY A 425 -5.78 15.37 25.42
C GLY A 425 -6.31 13.93 25.37
N ASP A 426 -7.48 13.72 24.78
CA ASP A 426 -8.08 12.35 24.69
C ASP A 426 -7.25 11.43 23.75
N VAL A 427 -7.33 10.12 24.03
CA VAL A 427 -6.88 9.04 23.17
C VAL A 427 -8.09 8.25 22.69
N VAL A 428 -8.47 8.40 21.44
CA VAL A 428 -9.58 7.68 20.81
C VAL A 428 -9.15 6.26 20.49
N VAL A 429 -9.85 5.26 21.04
CA VAL A 429 -9.59 3.83 20.84
C VAL A 429 -10.73 3.22 20.05
N ILE A 430 -10.44 2.76 18.81
CA ILE A 430 -11.40 2.08 17.93
C ILE A 430 -11.00 0.62 17.83
N ARG A 431 -11.81 -0.28 18.32
CA ARG A 431 -11.51 -1.70 18.41
C ARG A 431 -12.52 -2.58 17.67
N TYR A 432 -12.19 -3.86 17.51
CA TYR A 432 -12.95 -4.83 16.70
C TYR A 432 -13.09 -4.42 15.23
N GLU A 433 -12.08 -3.73 14.70
CA GLU A 433 -11.90 -3.41 13.29
C GLU A 433 -10.64 -4.09 12.71
N GLY A 434 -10.05 -5.03 13.45
CA GLY A 434 -8.90 -5.83 13.04
C GLY A 434 -9.21 -6.87 11.95
N PRO A 435 -8.21 -7.67 11.54
CA PRO A 435 -8.34 -8.64 10.45
C PRO A 435 -9.51 -9.60 10.62
N ARG A 436 -9.72 -10.12 11.82
CA ARG A 436 -10.78 -11.08 12.17
C ARG A 436 -12.03 -10.41 12.71
N GLY A 437 -11.88 -9.49 13.66
CA GLY A 437 -13.00 -8.86 14.38
C GLY A 437 -13.80 -7.88 13.53
N GLY A 438 -13.14 -7.09 12.71
CA GLY A 438 -13.73 -6.31 11.64
C GLY A 438 -13.35 -6.89 10.29
N PRO A 439 -13.96 -8.03 9.83
CA PRO A 439 -13.42 -8.80 8.73
C PRO A 439 -13.05 -7.94 7.54
N GLY A 440 -11.78 -8.07 7.09
CA GLY A 440 -11.20 -7.21 6.08
C GLY A 440 -10.43 -6.00 6.61
N MET A 441 -10.27 -5.88 7.95
CA MET A 441 -9.42 -4.87 8.57
C MET A 441 -9.65 -3.48 7.95
N ARG A 442 -10.85 -2.95 8.20
CA ARG A 442 -11.36 -1.69 7.61
C ARG A 442 -10.31 -0.57 7.65
N GLU A 443 -10.07 0.07 6.53
CA GLU A 443 -9.18 1.22 6.44
C GLU A 443 -9.96 2.49 6.77
N MET A 444 -9.51 3.25 7.77
CA MET A 444 -10.23 4.41 8.28
C MET A 444 -9.50 5.71 7.92
N LEU A 445 -10.20 6.64 7.31
CA LEU A 445 -9.75 8.00 7.05
C LEU A 445 -10.68 9.03 7.70
N ASN A 446 -11.98 8.72 7.76
CA ASN A 446 -12.98 9.64 8.30
C ASN A 446 -12.70 10.08 9.76
N PRO A 447 -12.37 9.19 10.72
CA PRO A 447 -12.09 9.62 12.09
C PRO A 447 -10.86 10.53 12.17
N THR A 448 -9.78 10.18 11.45
CA THR A 448 -8.53 10.96 11.48
C THR A 448 -8.69 12.32 10.82
N SER A 449 -9.38 12.37 9.68
CA SER A 449 -9.67 13.63 8.98
C SER A 449 -10.66 14.49 9.73
N ALA A 450 -11.65 13.90 10.41
CA ALA A 450 -12.58 14.64 11.27
C ALA A 450 -11.85 15.30 12.45
N ILE A 451 -10.95 14.59 13.13
CA ILE A 451 -10.12 15.15 14.21
C ILE A 451 -9.29 16.33 13.69
N VAL A 452 -8.62 16.19 12.54
CA VAL A 452 -7.83 17.29 11.94
C VAL A 452 -8.73 18.44 11.50
N GLY A 453 -9.82 18.18 10.79
CA GLY A 453 -10.74 19.20 10.29
C GLY A 453 -11.44 19.99 11.42
N MET A 454 -11.65 19.36 12.58
CA MET A 454 -12.19 20.00 13.78
C MET A 454 -11.12 20.72 14.64
N GLY A 455 -9.85 20.77 14.20
CA GLY A 455 -8.77 21.48 14.89
C GLY A 455 -8.18 20.71 16.07
N LEU A 456 -8.40 19.41 16.20
CA LEU A 456 -7.93 18.56 17.30
C LEU A 456 -6.67 17.75 16.94
N GLY A 457 -6.14 17.88 15.73
CA GLY A 457 -5.03 17.06 15.22
C GLY A 457 -3.71 17.16 15.98
N SER A 458 -3.49 18.26 16.74
CA SER A 458 -2.32 18.48 17.59
C SER A 458 -2.56 18.19 19.08
N SER A 459 -3.67 17.55 19.43
CA SER A 459 -4.03 17.32 20.84
C SER A 459 -4.77 16.01 21.12
N VAL A 460 -5.15 15.26 20.08
CA VAL A 460 -5.86 13.97 20.20
C VAL A 460 -5.12 12.90 19.44
N ALA A 461 -4.88 11.76 20.07
CA ALA A 461 -4.36 10.56 19.43
C ALA A 461 -5.48 9.57 19.10
N LEU A 462 -5.26 8.73 18.08
CA LEU A 462 -6.17 7.64 17.70
C LEU A 462 -5.41 6.31 17.71
N ILE A 463 -6.03 5.26 18.21
CA ILE A 463 -5.48 3.89 18.26
C ILE A 463 -6.52 2.91 17.73
N THR A 464 -6.10 1.92 16.94
CA THR A 464 -6.99 0.89 16.43
C THR A 464 -6.30 -0.44 16.16
N ASP A 465 -7.03 -1.54 16.29
CA ASP A 465 -6.63 -2.85 15.76
C ASP A 465 -6.95 -3.01 14.26
N GLY A 466 -7.70 -2.05 13.68
CA GLY A 466 -7.88 -1.88 12.25
C GLY A 466 -6.71 -1.14 11.60
N ARG A 467 -7.00 -0.41 10.51
CA ARG A 467 -6.01 0.37 9.76
C ARG A 467 -6.43 1.83 9.65
N PHE A 468 -5.44 2.71 9.63
CA PHE A 468 -5.65 4.06 9.15
C PHE A 468 -5.16 4.20 7.71
N SER A 469 -5.81 5.07 6.93
CA SER A 469 -5.44 5.35 5.55
C SER A 469 -4.02 5.91 5.46
N GLY A 470 -3.32 5.62 4.36
CA GLY A 470 -2.06 6.28 4.04
C GLY A 470 -2.16 7.80 3.87
N ALA A 471 -3.39 8.30 3.71
CA ALA A 471 -3.73 9.72 3.66
C ALA A 471 -3.88 10.38 5.05
N THR A 472 -3.72 9.61 6.14
CA THR A 472 -3.88 10.07 7.52
C THR A 472 -2.75 10.99 7.94
N ARG A 473 -3.12 12.05 8.69
CA ARG A 473 -2.25 12.99 9.40
C ARG A 473 -2.53 12.92 10.90
N GLY A 474 -1.49 13.14 11.72
CA GLY A 474 -1.59 13.14 13.18
C GLY A 474 -1.16 11.85 13.85
N ALA A 475 -1.28 11.79 15.19
CA ALA A 475 -0.91 10.62 16.00
C ALA A 475 -1.96 9.50 15.87
N ALA A 476 -1.93 8.79 14.74
CA ALA A 476 -2.84 7.71 14.41
C ALA A 476 -2.06 6.38 14.35
N ILE A 477 -2.28 5.53 15.35
CA ILE A 477 -1.58 4.28 15.59
C ILE A 477 -2.51 3.13 15.20
N GLY A 478 -2.18 2.41 14.14
CA GLY A 478 -2.96 1.30 13.61
C GLY A 478 -2.28 -0.06 13.78
N HIS A 479 -2.98 -1.11 13.32
CA HIS A 479 -2.47 -2.49 13.32
C HIS A 479 -2.14 -3.04 14.71
N VAL A 480 -2.81 -2.55 15.77
CA VAL A 480 -2.56 -3.05 17.12
C VAL A 480 -2.71 -4.57 17.14
N SER A 481 -1.63 -5.23 17.51
CA SER A 481 -1.55 -6.69 17.52
C SER A 481 -1.13 -7.19 18.91
N PRO A 482 -1.82 -8.24 19.42
CA PRO A 482 -3.00 -8.92 18.86
C PRO A 482 -4.25 -8.03 18.84
N GLU A 483 -5.13 -8.26 17.84
CA GLU A 483 -6.40 -7.53 17.73
C GLU A 483 -7.39 -7.85 18.88
N ALA A 484 -8.40 -7.00 19.09
CA ALA A 484 -9.40 -7.18 20.14
C ALA A 484 -10.14 -8.52 20.03
N ALA A 485 -10.55 -8.93 18.84
CA ALA A 485 -11.26 -10.20 18.62
C ALA A 485 -10.39 -11.44 18.88
N ALA A 486 -9.06 -11.29 18.89
CA ALA A 486 -8.11 -12.34 19.28
C ALA A 486 -7.76 -12.30 20.79
N GLY A 487 -8.41 -11.43 21.57
CA GLY A 487 -8.16 -11.27 23.00
C GLY A 487 -6.94 -10.40 23.33
N GLY A 488 -6.49 -9.57 22.38
CA GLY A 488 -5.45 -8.57 22.62
C GLY A 488 -5.84 -7.55 23.69
N ASN A 489 -4.87 -6.90 24.34
CA ASN A 489 -5.12 -5.96 25.44
C ASN A 489 -5.96 -4.74 25.03
N ILE A 490 -6.01 -4.42 23.74
CA ILE A 490 -6.91 -3.38 23.22
C ILE A 490 -8.39 -3.70 23.53
N ALA A 491 -8.78 -4.98 23.60
CA ALA A 491 -10.13 -5.40 24.01
C ALA A 491 -10.45 -5.08 25.48
N LEU A 492 -9.41 -4.93 26.32
CA LEU A 492 -9.52 -4.74 27.76
C LEU A 492 -9.49 -3.27 28.16
N VAL A 493 -9.25 -2.35 27.24
CA VAL A 493 -9.26 -0.91 27.50
C VAL A 493 -10.67 -0.48 27.91
N GLN A 494 -10.75 0.30 28.99
CA GLN A 494 -12.00 0.88 29.49
C GLN A 494 -11.99 2.40 29.32
N GLU A 495 -13.18 2.98 29.28
CA GLU A 495 -13.36 4.44 29.18
C GLU A 495 -12.64 5.15 30.34
N GLY A 496 -11.77 6.12 30.00
CA GLY A 496 -10.98 6.88 30.95
C GLY A 496 -9.64 6.27 31.38
N ASP A 497 -9.31 5.04 30.95
CA ASP A 497 -7.98 4.47 31.18
C ASP A 497 -6.89 5.38 30.60
N GLN A 498 -5.78 5.53 31.30
CA GLN A 498 -4.65 6.32 30.79
C GLN A 498 -3.83 5.50 29.82
N ILE A 499 -3.55 6.06 28.64
CA ILE A 499 -2.70 5.46 27.63
C ILE A 499 -1.52 6.41 27.35
N ALA A 500 -0.30 5.86 27.44
CA ALA A 500 0.92 6.57 27.12
C ALA A 500 1.46 6.10 25.77
N ILE A 501 1.82 7.08 24.93
CA ILE A 501 2.40 6.91 23.59
C ILE A 501 3.74 7.64 23.59
N ASP A 502 4.82 6.96 23.27
CA ASP A 502 6.16 7.52 23.10
C ASP A 502 6.73 7.02 21.77
N ILE A 503 6.48 7.77 20.69
CA ILE A 503 6.90 7.42 19.34
C ILE A 503 8.43 7.36 19.21
N PRO A 504 9.19 8.36 19.71
CA PRO A 504 10.66 8.30 19.69
C PRO A 504 11.26 7.07 20.37
N SER A 505 10.64 6.60 21.45
CA SER A 505 11.08 5.40 22.18
C SER A 505 10.45 4.11 21.67
N CYS A 506 9.62 4.18 20.62
CA CYS A 506 8.86 3.05 20.07
C CYS A 506 8.01 2.32 21.11
N LYS A 507 7.32 3.07 22.00
CA LYS A 507 6.54 2.51 23.11
C LYS A 507 5.08 2.94 23.10
N ILE A 508 4.21 2.02 23.51
CA ILE A 508 2.80 2.26 23.76
C ILE A 508 2.34 1.46 24.98
N GLU A 509 1.75 2.14 25.96
CA GLU A 509 1.39 1.50 27.23
C GLU A 509 -0.01 1.88 27.69
N LEU A 510 -0.78 0.89 28.09
CA LEU A 510 -1.98 1.03 28.88
C LEU A 510 -1.57 1.07 30.36
N LYS A 511 -1.82 2.20 31.05
CA LYS A 511 -1.43 2.45 32.45
C LYS A 511 -2.41 1.77 33.44
N VAL A 512 -2.52 0.46 33.30
CA VAL A 512 -3.35 -0.43 34.15
C VAL A 512 -2.44 -1.52 34.69
N SER A 513 -2.61 -1.87 35.97
CA SER A 513 -1.76 -2.92 36.57
C SER A 513 -2.01 -4.29 35.95
N ASP A 514 -1.00 -5.17 36.03
CA ASP A 514 -1.11 -6.53 35.50
C ASP A 514 -2.23 -7.32 36.20
N GLU A 515 -2.46 -7.07 37.49
CA GLU A 515 -3.55 -7.69 38.25
C GLU A 515 -4.92 -7.31 37.70
N GLU A 516 -5.12 -6.01 37.42
CA GLU A 516 -6.36 -5.50 36.83
C GLU A 516 -6.54 -6.01 35.39
N LEU A 517 -5.48 -5.99 34.58
CA LEU A 517 -5.54 -6.55 33.22
C LEU A 517 -5.91 -8.04 33.22
N ASN A 518 -5.36 -8.80 34.16
CA ASN A 518 -5.71 -10.22 34.32
C ASN A 518 -7.17 -10.42 34.79
N ALA A 519 -7.66 -9.57 35.68
CA ALA A 519 -9.06 -9.60 36.10
C ALA A 519 -10.00 -9.26 34.93
N ARG A 520 -9.70 -8.22 34.16
CA ARG A 520 -10.46 -7.84 32.95
C ARG A 520 -10.43 -8.96 31.90
N ARG A 521 -9.28 -9.59 31.70
CA ARG A 521 -9.13 -10.73 30.78
C ARG A 521 -9.96 -11.92 31.17
N ALA A 522 -10.04 -12.25 32.49
CA ALA A 522 -10.85 -13.32 33.00
C ALA A 522 -12.36 -13.07 32.82
N ALA A 523 -12.78 -11.81 32.84
CA ALA A 523 -14.16 -11.39 32.63
C ALA A 523 -14.54 -11.18 31.16
N TRP A 524 -13.52 -11.03 30.25
CA TRP A 524 -13.76 -10.73 28.85
C TRP A 524 -14.28 -11.95 28.08
N THR A 525 -15.27 -11.73 27.25
CA THR A 525 -15.76 -12.70 26.27
C THR A 525 -15.74 -12.10 24.88
N CYS A 526 -15.26 -12.85 23.89
CA CYS A 526 -15.25 -12.38 22.52
C CYS A 526 -16.68 -12.06 22.05
N PRO A 527 -16.95 -10.87 21.53
CA PRO A 527 -18.25 -10.55 20.96
C PRO A 527 -18.63 -11.49 19.81
N GLU A 528 -19.92 -11.60 19.53
CA GLU A 528 -20.40 -12.33 18.37
C GLU A 528 -19.80 -11.76 17.08
N PRO A 529 -19.47 -12.61 16.08
CA PRO A 529 -18.88 -12.16 14.83
C PRO A 529 -19.77 -11.13 14.11
N LYS A 530 -19.20 -9.99 13.72
CA LYS A 530 -19.90 -8.94 12.96
C LYS A 530 -20.46 -9.43 11.61
N VAL A 531 -19.86 -10.49 11.02
CA VAL A 531 -20.27 -11.09 9.75
C VAL A 531 -20.22 -12.61 9.84
N THR A 532 -21.35 -13.26 9.56
CA THR A 532 -21.52 -14.71 9.70
C THR A 532 -21.65 -15.47 8.38
N THR A 533 -21.78 -14.77 7.26
CA THR A 533 -22.00 -15.35 5.92
C THR A 533 -21.10 -14.72 4.85
N GLY A 534 -21.03 -15.36 3.70
CA GLY A 534 -20.33 -14.85 2.52
C GLY A 534 -18.81 -14.92 2.62
N TYR A 535 -18.14 -14.08 1.82
CA TYR A 535 -16.68 -14.09 1.68
C TYR A 535 -15.98 -13.62 2.97
N LEU A 536 -16.48 -12.54 3.58
CA LEU A 536 -15.89 -12.00 4.82
C LEU A 536 -15.92 -13.00 5.98
N ALA A 537 -16.99 -13.82 6.10
CA ALA A 537 -17.06 -14.86 7.14
C ALA A 537 -16.03 -16.00 6.90
N ARG A 538 -15.70 -16.31 5.65
CA ARG A 538 -14.60 -17.24 5.30
C ARG A 538 -13.25 -16.63 5.59
N TYR A 539 -13.05 -15.38 5.19
CA TYR A 539 -11.83 -14.62 5.45
C TYR A 539 -11.49 -14.55 6.94
N ALA A 540 -12.46 -14.18 7.79
CA ALA A 540 -12.28 -14.09 9.23
C ALA A 540 -11.80 -15.40 9.91
N LYS A 541 -12.09 -16.56 9.30
CA LYS A 541 -11.65 -17.87 9.83
C LYS A 541 -10.21 -18.22 9.47
N LEU A 542 -9.69 -17.67 8.38
CA LEU A 542 -8.42 -18.05 7.79
C LEU A 542 -7.34 -16.99 7.96
N VAL A 543 -7.73 -15.74 8.24
CA VAL A 543 -6.81 -14.63 8.28
C VAL A 543 -5.88 -14.68 9.48
N SER A 544 -4.60 -14.41 9.24
CA SER A 544 -3.57 -14.23 10.26
C SER A 544 -3.66 -12.85 10.93
N SER A 545 -2.85 -12.63 11.96
CA SER A 545 -2.73 -11.32 12.63
C SER A 545 -2.08 -10.27 11.72
N ALA A 546 -2.31 -8.99 12.05
CA ALA A 546 -1.79 -7.87 11.27
C ALA A 546 -0.26 -7.79 11.26
N ASP A 547 0.42 -8.12 12.38
CA ASP A 547 1.88 -8.21 12.46
C ASP A 547 2.48 -9.30 11.54
N LYS A 548 1.66 -10.23 11.04
CA LYS A 548 2.00 -11.25 10.03
C LYS A 548 1.49 -10.91 8.63
N GLY A 549 1.07 -9.67 8.40
CA GLY A 549 0.59 -9.21 7.09
C GLY A 549 -0.90 -9.49 6.83
N ALA A 550 -1.67 -9.98 7.79
CA ALA A 550 -3.09 -10.33 7.64
C ALA A 550 -3.35 -11.18 6.37
N ILE A 551 -2.57 -12.24 6.18
CA ILE A 551 -2.67 -13.19 5.07
C ILE A 551 -3.66 -14.31 5.37
N LEU A 552 -4.19 -14.95 4.33
CA LEU A 552 -4.97 -16.19 4.47
C LEU A 552 -4.01 -17.39 4.63
N LEU A 553 -4.26 -18.23 5.65
CA LEU A 553 -3.49 -19.43 5.96
C LEU A 553 -4.30 -20.69 5.65
#